data_2a5f4d00718751366852ef6cc80cb773
#
_entry.id   2a5f4d00718751366852ef6cc80cb773
#
_cell.length_a   1.000
_cell.length_b   1.000
_cell.length_c   1.000
_cell.angle_alpha   90.00
_cell.angle_beta   90.00
_cell.angle_gamma   90.00
#
_symmetry.space_group_name_H-M   'P 1'
#
loop_
_entity.id
_entity.type
_entity.pdbx_description
1 polymer ?
#
loop_
_entity_poly.entity_id
_entity_poly.type
_entity_poly.pdbx_seq_one_letter_code
_entity_poly.pdbx_strand_id
1 'polypeptide(L)'
;SAASDVYKRQRINGAVHNVRDMGEVAFVILRKAEGLVQCVYEEGVTNFDIHDLKEESAVEVLGTVKAEERAPHGFEIRLEEIKVLSQPAEPMPIPISKWKMNTSLETKLALRPVSLRNVRERAKFKIQEGIVRGFRDYLFTQGFTEIHTPKIVARGAEGGSNVFKLNYFNKKAELGQSPQFYKQTMVGVYDRVFEAAPVFRAEKHNTTRHLNEYTSLDFEMGYIDGFEDIMAMETGFLQYTMALLEKEYKKELDMLGVTLPDVSKIPAVRFDKAKELVSEKYNRRIRNPYD
;
A
#
# COMPACT_ATOMS: atom_id res chain seq x y z
N SER A 1 3.24 30.75 20.32
CA SER A 1 3.87 31.72 19.43
C SER A 1 4.73 31.01 18.41
N ALA A 2 4.28 30.97 17.18
CA ALA A 2 4.90 30.24 16.05
C ALA A 2 6.19 30.88 15.48
N ALA A 3 6.71 31.91 16.11
CA ALA A 3 7.86 32.69 15.60
C ALA A 3 9.23 32.24 16.13
N SER A 4 9.30 31.36 17.14
CA SER A 4 10.58 30.97 17.76
C SER A 4 11.18 29.66 17.27
N ASP A 5 10.46 28.90 16.43
CA ASP A 5 10.89 27.57 15.99
C ASP A 5 11.50 27.52 14.57
N VAL A 6 11.64 28.65 13.92
CA VAL A 6 11.91 28.76 12.47
C VAL A 6 13.35 28.51 12.08
N TYR A 7 14.29 28.40 13.02
CA TYR A 7 15.73 28.30 12.71
C TYR A 7 16.41 27.18 13.52
N LYS A 8 15.89 25.94 13.43
CA LYS A 8 16.59 24.80 14.05
C LYS A 8 17.53 24.16 13.04
N ARG A 9 18.82 24.18 13.37
CA ARG A 9 19.85 23.42 12.68
C ARG A 9 19.55 21.93 12.87
N GLN A 10 19.44 21.18 11.76
CA GLN A 10 19.06 19.77 11.76
C GLN A 10 19.99 18.95 10.88
N ARG A 11 20.19 17.70 11.28
CA ARG A 11 20.85 16.68 10.50
C ARG A 11 19.80 15.67 10.05
N ILE A 12 19.67 15.45 8.75
CA ILE A 12 18.73 14.50 8.19
C ILE A 12 19.37 13.60 7.16
N ASN A 13 18.86 12.37 7.05
CA ASN A 13 19.25 11.41 6.03
C ASN A 13 18.14 11.28 4.99
N GLY A 14 18.50 11.02 3.75
CA GLY A 14 17.55 10.78 2.67
C GLY A 14 18.23 10.30 1.40
N ALA A 15 17.42 9.88 0.44
CA ALA A 15 17.89 9.63 -0.92
C ALA A 15 17.69 10.90 -1.78
N VAL A 16 18.67 11.25 -2.57
CA VAL A 16 18.55 12.36 -3.54
C VAL A 16 17.53 11.96 -4.60
N HIS A 17 16.36 12.58 -4.56
CA HIS A 17 15.27 12.29 -5.49
C HIS A 17 15.44 13.04 -6.81
N ASN A 18 15.86 14.29 -6.73
CA ASN A 18 16.11 15.17 -7.87
C ASN A 18 17.02 16.31 -7.46
N VAL A 19 17.82 16.80 -8.39
CA VAL A 19 18.61 18.03 -8.26
C VAL A 19 18.18 18.98 -9.38
N ARG A 20 17.82 20.20 -9.03
CA ARG A 20 17.54 21.28 -9.98
C ARG A 20 18.61 22.34 -9.81
N ASP A 21 19.63 22.24 -10.65
CA ASP A 21 20.74 23.17 -10.69
C ASP A 21 20.28 24.46 -11.40
N MET A 22 20.47 25.60 -10.74
CA MET A 22 20.14 26.95 -11.24
C MET A 22 21.40 27.83 -11.32
N GLY A 23 22.58 27.24 -11.24
CA GLY A 23 23.86 27.92 -11.16
C GLY A 23 24.33 28.10 -9.71
N GLU A 24 24.40 29.32 -9.21
CA GLU A 24 24.84 29.60 -7.82
C GLU A 24 23.95 28.98 -6.74
N VAL A 25 22.70 28.62 -7.10
CA VAL A 25 21.72 27.98 -6.22
C VAL A 25 21.20 26.71 -6.87
N ALA A 26 21.06 25.65 -6.09
CA ALA A 26 20.40 24.41 -6.53
C ALA A 26 19.35 23.94 -5.52
N PHE A 27 18.28 23.31 -6.02
CA PHE A 27 17.29 22.65 -5.18
C PHE A 27 17.57 21.15 -5.16
N VAL A 28 17.92 20.65 -4.00
CA VAL A 28 18.13 19.21 -3.75
C VAL A 28 16.85 18.69 -3.08
N ILE A 29 16.14 17.83 -3.79
CA ILE A 29 14.94 17.17 -3.25
C ILE A 29 15.33 15.85 -2.63
N LEU A 30 15.18 15.72 -1.33
CA LEU A 30 15.43 14.48 -0.61
C LEU A 30 14.15 13.67 -0.47
N ARG A 31 14.23 12.38 -0.76
CA ARG A 31 13.14 11.43 -0.53
C ARG A 31 13.34 10.71 0.79
N LYS A 32 12.31 10.79 1.62
CA LYS A 32 12.19 10.10 2.91
C LYS A 32 10.96 9.19 2.92
N ALA A 33 10.77 8.44 4.00
CA ALA A 33 9.57 7.62 4.19
C ALA A 33 8.30 8.48 4.19
N GLU A 34 8.34 9.62 4.87
CA GLU A 34 7.21 10.53 5.05
C GLU A 34 6.90 11.37 3.79
N GLY A 35 7.86 11.48 2.86
CA GLY A 35 7.67 12.25 1.63
C GLY A 35 8.94 12.90 1.10
N LEU A 36 8.77 13.98 0.36
CA LEU A 36 9.86 14.74 -0.24
C LEU A 36 10.14 15.99 0.61
N VAL A 37 11.42 16.29 0.81
CA VAL A 37 11.90 17.47 1.52
C VAL A 37 12.72 18.30 0.56
N GLN A 38 12.40 19.58 0.42
CA GLN A 38 13.18 20.53 -0.36
C GLN A 38 14.35 21.04 0.46
N CYS A 39 15.54 20.90 -0.08
CA CYS A 39 16.76 21.49 0.45
C CYS A 39 17.33 22.50 -0.55
N VAL A 40 17.91 23.56 -0.06
CA VAL A 40 18.54 24.60 -0.88
C VAL A 40 20.04 24.54 -0.69
N TYR A 41 20.73 24.27 -1.78
CA TYR A 41 22.15 24.40 -1.92
C TYR A 41 22.50 25.83 -2.38
N GLU A 42 23.56 26.40 -1.87
CA GLU A 42 24.09 27.68 -2.27
C GLU A 42 25.61 27.59 -2.40
N GLU A 43 26.13 27.94 -3.57
CA GLU A 43 27.58 27.92 -3.86
C GLU A 43 28.34 28.83 -2.90
N GLY A 44 29.46 28.35 -2.38
CA GLY A 44 30.26 29.09 -1.41
C GLY A 44 29.72 29.08 0.03
N VAL A 45 28.48 28.60 0.25
CA VAL A 45 27.88 28.45 1.59
C VAL A 45 27.79 26.96 1.97
N THR A 46 27.28 26.13 1.06
CA THR A 46 27.20 24.68 1.28
C THR A 46 28.57 24.04 1.03
N ASN A 47 29.08 23.33 2.02
CA ASN A 47 30.37 22.63 1.90
C ASN A 47 30.23 21.34 1.09
N PHE A 48 30.08 21.45 -0.21
CA PHE A 48 29.97 20.35 -1.17
C PHE A 48 29.94 20.91 -2.60
N ASP A 49 30.49 20.14 -3.57
CA ASP A 49 30.31 20.46 -4.99
C ASP A 49 29.04 19.78 -5.51
N ILE A 50 28.04 20.59 -5.92
CA ILE A 50 26.73 20.08 -6.36
C ILE A 50 26.81 19.17 -7.59
N HIS A 51 27.83 19.33 -8.44
CA HIS A 51 28.05 18.52 -9.64
C HIS A 51 28.46 17.07 -9.31
N ASP A 52 28.96 16.82 -8.09
CA ASP A 52 29.27 15.47 -7.60
C ASP A 52 28.05 14.73 -7.06
N LEU A 53 26.88 15.42 -6.95
CA LEU A 53 25.68 14.85 -6.38
C LEU A 53 24.84 14.14 -7.44
N LYS A 54 24.72 12.83 -7.32
CA LYS A 54 23.89 12.00 -8.23
C LYS A 54 22.51 11.74 -7.65
N GLU A 55 21.50 11.69 -8.51
CA GLU A 55 20.18 11.17 -8.13
C GLU A 55 20.31 9.76 -7.54
N GLU A 56 19.49 9.41 -6.57
CA GLU A 56 19.52 8.16 -5.79
C GLU A 56 20.75 7.97 -4.88
N SER A 57 21.62 8.95 -4.76
CA SER A 57 22.64 8.92 -3.69
C SER A 57 21.95 8.92 -2.33
N ALA A 58 22.39 8.07 -1.42
CA ALA A 58 22.05 8.18 -0.01
C ALA A 58 22.95 9.23 0.63
N VAL A 59 22.35 10.23 1.24
CA VAL A 59 23.07 11.35 1.84
C VAL A 59 22.64 11.60 3.28
N GLU A 60 23.57 12.14 4.05
CA GLU A 60 23.31 12.85 5.28
C GLU A 60 23.55 14.34 5.00
N VAL A 61 22.59 15.17 5.33
CA VAL A 61 22.72 16.62 5.17
C VAL A 61 22.56 17.31 6.50
N LEU A 62 23.32 18.38 6.69
CA LEU A 62 23.22 19.31 7.80
C LEU A 62 22.74 20.65 7.25
N GLY A 63 21.75 21.24 7.88
CA GLY A 63 21.23 22.52 7.44
C GLY A 63 20.23 23.12 8.43
N THR A 64 19.80 24.34 8.12
CA THR A 64 18.89 25.10 8.95
C THR A 64 17.50 25.13 8.29
N VAL A 65 16.47 24.73 9.04
CA VAL A 65 15.07 24.80 8.60
C VAL A 65 14.65 26.24 8.51
N LYS A 66 14.06 26.61 7.38
CA LYS A 66 13.53 27.96 7.11
C LYS A 66 12.09 27.88 6.59
N ALA A 67 11.22 28.73 7.08
CA ALA A 67 9.87 28.86 6.53
C ALA A 67 9.97 29.41 5.10
N GLU A 68 9.30 28.74 4.15
CA GLU A 68 9.20 29.12 2.75
C GLU A 68 7.85 28.66 2.19
N GLU A 69 6.95 29.61 1.97
CA GLU A 69 5.57 29.32 1.52
C GLU A 69 5.51 28.59 0.17
N ARG A 70 6.51 28.82 -0.69
CA ARG A 70 6.59 28.19 -2.02
C ARG A 70 7.15 26.78 -1.98
N ALA A 71 7.78 26.39 -0.87
CA ALA A 71 8.31 25.05 -0.71
C ALA A 71 7.18 24.05 -0.42
N PRO A 72 7.30 22.79 -0.89
CA PRO A 72 6.41 21.73 -0.45
C PRO A 72 6.42 21.66 1.09
N HIS A 73 5.27 21.69 1.74
CA HIS A 73 5.11 21.70 3.20
C HIS A 73 5.39 23.03 3.92
N GLY A 74 5.59 24.14 3.20
CA GLY A 74 5.77 25.46 3.78
C GLY A 74 7.13 25.73 4.42
N PHE A 75 8.12 24.86 4.19
CA PHE A 75 9.49 25.03 4.66
C PHE A 75 10.52 24.40 3.72
N GLU A 76 11.74 24.85 3.85
CA GLU A 76 12.92 24.28 3.18
C GLU A 76 14.09 24.16 4.16
N ILE A 77 15.10 23.40 3.79
CA ILE A 77 16.34 23.27 4.55
C ILE A 77 17.48 23.94 3.80
N ARG A 78 18.02 25.01 4.36
CA ARG A 78 19.23 25.66 3.85
C ARG A 78 20.44 24.79 4.20
N LEU A 79 21.10 24.23 3.19
CA LEU A 79 22.18 23.28 3.35
C LEU A 79 23.48 23.97 3.77
N GLU A 80 24.14 23.40 4.76
CA GLU A 80 25.48 23.76 5.21
C GLU A 80 26.50 22.70 4.78
N GLU A 81 26.10 21.43 4.90
CA GLU A 81 26.95 20.27 4.55
C GLU A 81 26.14 19.20 3.87
N ILE A 82 26.77 18.52 2.91
CA ILE A 82 26.26 17.28 2.31
C ILE A 82 27.34 16.23 2.47
N LYS A 83 26.98 15.08 3.03
CA LYS A 83 27.83 13.89 3.13
C LYS A 83 27.20 12.77 2.32
N VAL A 84 27.85 12.34 1.27
CA VAL A 84 27.43 11.17 0.49
C VAL A 84 27.79 9.90 1.26
N LEU A 85 26.79 9.10 1.60
CA LEU A 85 26.94 7.82 2.30
C LEU A 85 27.14 6.68 1.31
N SER A 86 26.39 6.72 0.20
CA SER A 86 26.57 5.84 -0.96
C SER A 86 25.95 6.49 -2.20
N GLN A 87 26.44 6.12 -3.36
CA GLN A 87 25.88 6.61 -4.63
C GLN A 87 25.75 5.47 -5.64
N PRO A 88 24.81 5.55 -6.57
CA PRO A 88 24.67 4.54 -7.61
C PRO A 88 25.88 4.57 -8.56
N ALA A 89 26.34 3.39 -8.98
CA ALA A 89 27.41 3.25 -9.97
C ALA A 89 26.96 3.79 -11.34
N GLU A 90 25.70 3.52 -11.71
CA GLU A 90 25.11 3.92 -12.97
C GLU A 90 23.85 4.77 -12.76
N PRO A 91 23.45 5.60 -13.72
CA PRO A 91 22.18 6.33 -13.68
C PRO A 91 20.98 5.38 -13.57
N MET A 92 19.87 5.86 -12.99
CA MET A 92 18.65 5.07 -12.88
C MET A 92 18.09 4.72 -14.27
N PRO A 93 17.75 3.45 -14.52
CA PRO A 93 17.28 2.98 -15.83
C PRO A 93 15.89 3.49 -16.22
N ILE A 94 15.16 4.06 -15.26
CA ILE A 94 13.82 4.64 -15.46
C ILE A 94 13.69 5.94 -14.67
N PRO A 95 12.85 6.88 -15.14
CA PRO A 95 12.74 8.23 -14.54
C PRO A 95 11.92 8.23 -13.25
N ILE A 96 12.47 7.70 -12.16
CA ILE A 96 11.77 7.56 -10.86
C ILE A 96 11.43 8.89 -10.18
N SER A 97 12.14 9.98 -10.50
CA SER A 97 11.86 11.31 -9.97
C SER A 97 10.67 12.01 -10.63
N LYS A 98 10.19 11.51 -11.78
CA LYS A 98 9.02 12.07 -12.45
C LYS A 98 7.73 11.73 -11.68
N TRP A 99 6.84 12.73 -11.54
CA TRP A 99 5.52 12.51 -10.93
C TRP A 99 4.75 11.35 -11.58
N LYS A 100 4.74 11.30 -12.90
CA LYS A 100 4.18 10.20 -13.68
C LYS A 100 5.29 9.55 -14.48
N MET A 101 5.63 8.32 -14.14
CA MET A 101 6.52 7.51 -14.95
C MET A 101 5.78 7.00 -16.19
N ASN A 102 6.15 7.49 -17.37
CA ASN A 102 5.65 6.97 -18.66
C ASN A 102 6.38 5.66 -19.00
N THR A 103 6.15 4.63 -18.18
CA THR A 103 6.83 3.34 -18.27
C THR A 103 5.77 2.26 -18.22
N SER A 104 5.89 1.21 -19.06
CA SER A 104 4.95 0.10 -19.09
C SER A 104 4.89 -0.64 -17.74
N LEU A 105 3.78 -1.33 -17.49
CA LEU A 105 3.63 -2.14 -16.28
C LEU A 105 4.71 -3.24 -16.23
N GLU A 106 4.99 -3.88 -17.35
CA GLU A 106 6.02 -4.93 -17.47
C GLU A 106 7.39 -4.41 -17.05
N THR A 107 7.81 -3.25 -17.56
CA THR A 107 9.09 -2.62 -17.19
C THR A 107 9.11 -2.23 -15.72
N LYS A 108 8.00 -1.69 -15.18
CA LYS A 108 7.90 -1.38 -13.75
C LYS A 108 8.03 -2.62 -12.87
N LEU A 109 7.49 -3.75 -13.30
CA LEU A 109 7.60 -5.02 -12.57
C LEU A 109 9.00 -5.62 -12.70
N ALA A 110 9.61 -5.60 -13.88
CA ALA A 110 10.98 -6.06 -14.09
C ALA A 110 12.01 -5.25 -13.27
N LEU A 111 11.79 -3.94 -13.16
CA LEU A 111 12.64 -3.01 -12.40
C LEU A 111 12.03 -2.63 -11.05
N ARG A 112 11.33 -3.56 -10.40
CA ARG A 112 10.58 -3.33 -9.17
C ARG A 112 11.37 -2.65 -8.04
N PRO A 113 12.61 -3.05 -7.73
CA PRO A 113 13.42 -2.40 -6.69
C PRO A 113 13.66 -0.92 -6.94
N VAL A 114 13.63 -0.49 -8.19
CA VAL A 114 13.83 0.89 -8.61
C VAL A 114 12.50 1.62 -8.76
N SER A 115 11.52 1.02 -9.46
CA SER A 115 10.23 1.65 -9.75
C SER A 115 9.45 2.02 -8.49
N LEU A 116 9.57 1.22 -7.41
CA LEU A 116 8.93 1.49 -6.11
C LEU A 116 9.52 2.70 -5.36
N ARG A 117 10.65 3.21 -5.78
CA ARG A 117 11.22 4.45 -5.23
C ARG A 117 10.46 5.70 -5.69
N ASN A 118 9.69 5.59 -6.78
CA ASN A 118 8.77 6.65 -7.19
C ASN A 118 7.68 6.85 -6.13
N VAL A 119 7.44 8.10 -5.74
CA VAL A 119 6.52 8.42 -4.63
C VAL A 119 5.08 8.00 -4.90
N ARG A 120 4.63 8.09 -6.15
CA ARG A 120 3.28 7.69 -6.55
C ARG A 120 3.12 6.18 -6.63
N GLU A 121 4.14 5.46 -7.11
CA GLU A 121 4.10 3.99 -7.16
C GLU A 121 4.06 3.39 -5.75
N ARG A 122 4.83 3.91 -4.80
CA ARG A 122 4.83 3.44 -3.40
C ARG A 122 3.55 3.78 -2.63
N ALA A 123 2.84 4.84 -3.03
CA ALA A 123 1.62 5.27 -2.36
C ALA A 123 0.54 4.18 -2.32
N LYS A 124 0.49 3.31 -3.34
CA LYS A 124 -0.42 2.15 -3.40
C LYS A 124 -0.25 1.22 -2.19
N PHE A 125 1.01 1.00 -1.77
CA PHE A 125 1.32 0.13 -0.62
C PHE A 125 0.98 0.79 0.71
N LYS A 126 1.00 2.12 0.78
CA LYS A 126 0.50 2.83 1.96
C LYS A 126 -1.02 2.70 2.09
N ILE A 127 -1.75 2.74 0.98
CA ILE A 127 -3.20 2.47 1.00
C ILE A 127 -3.47 1.01 1.39
N GLN A 128 -2.70 0.05 0.85
CA GLN A 128 -2.80 -1.36 1.26
C GLN A 128 -2.56 -1.54 2.76
N GLU A 129 -1.51 -0.90 3.31
CA GLU A 129 -1.25 -0.87 4.76
C GLU A 129 -2.47 -0.35 5.53
N GLY A 130 -3.05 0.77 5.08
CA GLY A 130 -4.23 1.38 5.70
C GLY A 130 -5.46 0.47 5.69
N ILE A 131 -5.70 -0.25 4.59
CA ILE A 131 -6.80 -1.22 4.49
C ILE A 131 -6.60 -2.38 5.48
N VAL A 132 -5.41 -2.97 5.52
CA VAL A 132 -5.11 -4.08 6.45
C VAL A 132 -5.17 -3.61 7.90
N ARG A 133 -4.67 -2.41 8.20
CA ARG A 133 -4.76 -1.81 9.52
C ARG A 133 -6.22 -1.58 9.92
N GLY A 134 -7.04 -1.00 9.03
CA GLY A 134 -8.46 -0.77 9.31
C GLY A 134 -9.21 -2.06 9.62
N PHE A 135 -8.91 -3.14 8.91
CA PHE A 135 -9.46 -4.46 9.16
C PHE A 135 -9.09 -4.98 10.56
N ARG A 136 -7.80 -4.94 10.91
CA ARG A 136 -7.32 -5.38 12.23
C ARG A 136 -7.89 -4.53 13.35
N ASP A 137 -7.77 -3.21 13.25
CA ASP A 137 -8.21 -2.29 14.30
C ASP A 137 -9.70 -2.48 14.58
N TYR A 138 -10.53 -2.55 13.53
CA TYR A 138 -11.97 -2.76 13.67
C TYR A 138 -12.29 -4.10 14.36
N LEU A 139 -11.72 -5.20 13.87
CA LEU A 139 -12.02 -6.53 14.42
C LEU A 139 -11.54 -6.70 15.86
N PHE A 140 -10.41 -6.11 16.23
CA PHE A 140 -10.00 -6.07 17.63
C PHE A 140 -11.02 -5.35 18.52
N THR A 141 -11.61 -4.23 18.06
CA THR A 141 -12.69 -3.56 18.81
C THR A 141 -13.96 -4.40 18.92
N GLN A 142 -14.16 -5.36 18.02
CA GLN A 142 -15.29 -6.28 18.00
C GLN A 142 -15.03 -7.59 18.77
N GLY A 143 -13.91 -7.70 19.47
CA GLY A 143 -13.55 -8.84 20.29
C GLY A 143 -13.02 -10.05 19.52
N PHE A 144 -12.54 -9.85 18.30
CA PHE A 144 -11.92 -10.93 17.51
C PHE A 144 -10.47 -11.17 17.95
N THR A 145 -10.04 -12.41 17.82
CA THR A 145 -8.66 -12.86 18.02
C THR A 145 -7.99 -13.05 16.65
N GLU A 146 -6.82 -12.42 16.44
CA GLU A 146 -6.03 -12.68 15.22
C GLU A 146 -5.35 -14.04 15.32
N ILE A 147 -5.50 -14.85 14.27
CA ILE A 147 -4.87 -16.17 14.15
C ILE A 147 -3.90 -16.17 12.98
N HIS A 148 -2.93 -17.10 13.02
CA HIS A 148 -1.95 -17.31 11.96
C HIS A 148 -1.93 -18.77 11.57
N THR A 149 -2.33 -19.04 10.33
CA THR A 149 -2.58 -20.41 9.86
C THR A 149 -1.53 -20.87 8.84
N PRO A 150 -1.28 -22.20 8.74
CA PRO A 150 -0.40 -22.75 7.73
C PRO A 150 -0.86 -22.43 6.31
N LYS A 151 0.10 -22.20 5.41
CA LYS A 151 -0.16 -21.94 3.98
C LYS A 151 0.27 -23.10 3.08
N ILE A 152 1.07 -24.04 3.60
CA ILE A 152 1.32 -25.33 2.98
C ILE A 152 0.43 -26.34 3.69
N VAL A 153 -0.52 -26.91 2.96
CA VAL A 153 -1.57 -27.79 3.50
C VAL A 153 -1.60 -29.12 2.78
N ALA A 154 -2.12 -30.15 3.44
CA ALA A 154 -2.21 -31.49 2.85
C ALA A 154 -3.26 -31.55 1.73
N ARG A 155 -4.32 -30.74 1.84
CA ARG A 155 -5.41 -30.62 0.87
C ARG A 155 -6.05 -29.25 0.97
N GLY A 156 -6.46 -28.67 -0.17
CA GLY A 156 -7.23 -27.42 -0.19
C GLY A 156 -8.53 -27.51 0.59
N ALA A 157 -8.82 -26.50 1.38
CA ALA A 157 -10.01 -26.47 2.25
C ALA A 157 -11.30 -26.11 1.50
N GLU A 158 -11.17 -25.42 0.37
CA GLU A 158 -12.29 -25.07 -0.49
C GLU A 158 -12.36 -26.03 -1.67
N GLY A 159 -13.55 -26.52 -2.00
CA GLY A 159 -13.80 -27.51 -3.04
C GLY A 159 -13.56 -27.05 -4.48
N GLY A 160 -12.78 -25.98 -4.67
CA GLY A 160 -12.37 -25.46 -5.97
C GLY A 160 -11.18 -26.22 -6.53
N SER A 161 -11.22 -26.48 -7.84
CA SER A 161 -10.24 -27.30 -8.55
C SER A 161 -8.88 -26.63 -8.79
N ASN A 162 -8.73 -25.35 -8.51
CA ASN A 162 -7.57 -24.54 -8.93
C ASN A 162 -6.59 -24.30 -7.78
N VAL A 163 -5.81 -25.34 -7.46
CA VAL A 163 -4.77 -25.29 -6.42
C VAL A 163 -3.37 -25.39 -7.01
N PHE A 164 -2.41 -24.70 -6.42
CA PHE A 164 -1.00 -24.94 -6.68
C PHE A 164 -0.53 -26.15 -5.89
N LYS A 165 -0.08 -27.19 -6.60
CA LYS A 165 0.45 -28.43 -6.01
C LYS A 165 1.96 -28.36 -5.91
N LEU A 166 2.50 -28.84 -4.81
CA LEU A 166 3.94 -28.88 -4.57
C LEU A 166 4.38 -30.24 -3.97
N ASN A 167 5.66 -30.53 -4.11
CA ASN A 167 6.28 -31.65 -3.43
C ASN A 167 6.77 -31.17 -2.05
N TYR A 168 6.27 -31.79 -1.00
CA TYR A 168 6.67 -31.52 0.37
C TYR A 168 7.38 -32.76 0.92
N PHE A 169 8.71 -32.77 0.77
CA PHE A 169 9.52 -33.97 1.02
C PHE A 169 8.97 -35.18 0.22
N ASN A 170 8.59 -36.25 0.89
CA ASN A 170 8.04 -37.45 0.27
C ASN A 170 6.51 -37.42 0.08
N LYS A 171 5.86 -36.29 0.32
CA LYS A 171 4.41 -36.13 0.25
C LYS A 171 4.03 -35.08 -0.76
N LYS A 172 2.78 -35.13 -1.21
CA LYS A 172 2.17 -34.02 -1.95
C LYS A 172 1.53 -33.04 -0.97
N ALA A 173 1.66 -31.75 -1.27
CA ALA A 173 0.99 -30.69 -0.54
C ALA A 173 0.42 -29.69 -1.54
N GLU A 174 -0.36 -28.75 -1.04
CA GLU A 174 -1.00 -27.68 -1.80
C GLU A 174 -0.78 -26.35 -1.09
N LEU A 175 -0.78 -25.23 -1.85
CA LEU A 175 -0.85 -23.91 -1.27
C LEU A 175 -2.29 -23.57 -0.87
N GLY A 176 -2.47 -23.01 0.31
CA GLY A 176 -3.78 -22.73 0.89
C GLY A 176 -4.54 -21.67 0.10
N GLN A 177 -5.75 -21.98 -0.32
CA GLN A 177 -6.66 -21.06 -1.01
C GLN A 177 -7.40 -20.13 -0.05
N SER A 178 -7.51 -20.54 1.22
CA SER A 178 -8.21 -19.85 2.30
C SER A 178 -7.82 -20.50 3.63
N PRO A 179 -7.87 -19.79 4.76
CA PRO A 179 -7.72 -20.39 6.08
C PRO A 179 -9.00 -21.10 6.59
N GLN A 180 -9.96 -21.42 5.75
CA GLN A 180 -11.32 -21.83 6.13
C GLN A 180 -11.34 -22.95 7.18
N PHE A 181 -10.61 -24.03 6.97
CA PHE A 181 -10.54 -25.14 7.93
C PHE A 181 -10.07 -24.68 9.33
N TYR A 182 -9.04 -23.85 9.34
CA TYR A 182 -8.45 -23.34 10.59
C TYR A 182 -9.34 -22.30 11.27
N LYS A 183 -9.97 -21.40 10.50
CA LYS A 183 -10.93 -20.44 11.05
C LYS A 183 -12.08 -21.16 11.76
N GLN A 184 -12.68 -22.15 11.12
CA GLN A 184 -13.75 -22.95 11.72
C GLN A 184 -13.30 -23.68 12.98
N THR A 185 -12.09 -24.25 12.97
CA THR A 185 -11.52 -24.90 14.15
C THR A 185 -11.34 -23.89 15.29
N MET A 186 -10.81 -22.72 14.99
CA MET A 186 -10.46 -21.71 16.00
C MET A 186 -11.68 -20.93 16.52
N VAL A 187 -12.79 -20.88 15.79
CA VAL A 187 -14.05 -20.35 16.33
C VAL A 187 -14.53 -21.19 17.52
N GLY A 188 -14.32 -22.52 17.48
CA GLY A 188 -14.58 -23.37 18.64
C GLY A 188 -13.71 -23.10 19.86
N VAL A 189 -12.67 -22.25 19.73
CA VAL A 189 -11.73 -21.89 20.80
C VAL A 189 -11.96 -20.45 21.29
N TYR A 190 -12.17 -19.49 20.34
CA TYR A 190 -12.19 -18.06 20.64
C TYR A 190 -13.50 -17.36 20.23
N ASP A 191 -14.51 -18.09 19.75
CA ASP A 191 -15.81 -17.60 19.27
C ASP A 191 -15.71 -16.68 18.04
N ARG A 192 -14.72 -15.81 17.97
CA ARG A 192 -14.50 -14.84 16.90
C ARG A 192 -13.01 -14.78 16.55
N VAL A 193 -12.67 -15.06 15.29
CA VAL A 193 -11.29 -15.07 14.83
C VAL A 193 -11.15 -14.40 13.47
N PHE A 194 -9.96 -13.90 13.19
CA PHE A 194 -9.63 -13.35 11.87
C PHE A 194 -8.18 -13.60 11.49
N GLU A 195 -7.89 -13.50 10.22
CA GLU A 195 -6.54 -13.54 9.67
C GLU A 195 -6.42 -12.57 8.50
N ALA A 196 -5.30 -11.83 8.44
CA ALA A 196 -4.87 -11.07 7.27
C ALA A 196 -3.56 -11.70 6.76
N ALA A 197 -3.65 -12.52 5.71
CA ALA A 197 -2.52 -13.34 5.26
C ALA A 197 -2.61 -13.69 3.77
N PRO A 198 -1.48 -14.11 3.13
CA PRO A 198 -1.50 -14.54 1.74
C PRO A 198 -2.33 -15.80 1.55
N VAL A 199 -3.05 -15.83 0.44
CA VAL A 199 -3.78 -16.99 -0.09
C VAL A 199 -3.44 -17.18 -1.57
N PHE A 200 -3.64 -18.39 -2.08
CA PHE A 200 -3.15 -18.82 -3.38
C PHE A 200 -4.27 -19.47 -4.18
N ARG A 201 -4.53 -18.96 -5.36
CA ARG A 201 -5.53 -19.53 -6.27
C ARG A 201 -4.94 -19.71 -7.66
N ALA A 202 -4.86 -20.94 -8.15
CA ALA A 202 -4.28 -21.29 -9.44
C ALA A 202 -5.26 -21.01 -10.60
N GLU A 203 -5.91 -19.85 -10.60
CA GLU A 203 -6.86 -19.46 -11.63
C GLU A 203 -6.12 -19.03 -12.90
N LYS A 204 -6.60 -19.48 -14.04
CA LYS A 204 -6.02 -19.20 -15.35
C LYS A 204 -6.53 -17.88 -15.97
N HIS A 205 -7.12 -17.03 -15.18
CA HIS A 205 -7.65 -15.74 -15.65
C HIS A 205 -6.56 -14.66 -15.57
N ASN A 206 -6.41 -13.91 -16.64
CA ASN A 206 -5.54 -12.73 -16.71
C ASN A 206 -6.40 -11.47 -16.81
N THR A 207 -6.92 -11.03 -15.68
CA THR A 207 -7.73 -9.81 -15.58
C THR A 207 -7.21 -8.92 -14.44
N THR A 208 -7.67 -7.67 -14.41
CA THR A 208 -7.29 -6.73 -13.35
C THR A 208 -7.84 -7.11 -11.95
N ARG A 209 -8.70 -8.12 -11.87
CA ARG A 209 -9.34 -8.58 -10.63
C ARG A 209 -8.91 -9.96 -10.17
N HIS A 210 -8.12 -10.69 -10.95
CA HIS A 210 -7.66 -12.03 -10.62
C HIS A 210 -6.16 -12.02 -10.37
N LEU A 211 -5.78 -12.39 -9.16
CA LEU A 211 -4.40 -12.59 -8.74
C LEU A 211 -4.25 -14.02 -8.24
N ASN A 212 -3.12 -14.65 -8.57
CA ASN A 212 -2.81 -15.99 -8.12
C ASN A 212 -2.31 -16.05 -6.67
N GLU A 213 -1.85 -14.91 -6.16
CA GLU A 213 -1.48 -14.70 -4.77
C GLU A 213 -1.94 -13.30 -4.35
N TYR A 214 -2.63 -13.21 -3.22
CA TYR A 214 -3.05 -11.93 -2.66
C TYR A 214 -3.22 -12.03 -1.14
N THR A 215 -3.21 -10.88 -0.45
CA THR A 215 -3.54 -10.83 0.97
C THR A 215 -5.04 -10.90 1.14
N SER A 216 -5.52 -12.00 1.71
CA SER A 216 -6.93 -12.18 2.09
C SER A 216 -7.19 -11.53 3.45
N LEU A 217 -8.37 -10.97 3.59
CA LEU A 217 -8.91 -10.43 4.84
C LEU A 217 -10.08 -11.35 5.24
N ASP A 218 -9.78 -12.29 6.12
CA ASP A 218 -10.70 -13.36 6.50
C ASP A 218 -11.14 -13.19 7.95
N PHE A 219 -12.42 -13.33 8.23
CA PHE A 219 -12.93 -13.50 9.59
C PHE A 219 -13.95 -14.62 9.68
N GLU A 220 -14.14 -15.16 10.86
CA GLU A 220 -15.09 -16.20 11.19
C GLU A 220 -15.66 -15.92 12.57
N MET A 221 -16.98 -16.11 12.77
CA MET A 221 -17.63 -15.89 14.04
C MET A 221 -18.74 -16.92 14.29
N GLY A 222 -18.79 -17.39 15.53
CA GLY A 222 -19.84 -18.25 16.03
C GLY A 222 -20.97 -17.46 16.70
N TYR A 223 -21.99 -18.17 17.15
CA TYR A 223 -23.16 -17.63 17.87
C TYR A 223 -23.87 -16.52 17.10
N ILE A 224 -24.08 -16.74 15.81
CA ILE A 224 -24.82 -15.83 14.93
C ILE A 224 -26.27 -16.31 14.76
N ASP A 225 -27.20 -15.38 14.63
CA ASP A 225 -28.60 -15.67 14.34
C ASP A 225 -28.85 -15.87 12.84
N GLY A 226 -28.05 -15.18 12.01
CA GLY A 226 -28.16 -15.26 10.56
C GLY A 226 -26.98 -14.63 9.84
N PHE A 227 -27.00 -14.67 8.51
CA PHE A 227 -25.96 -14.04 7.69
C PHE A 227 -25.97 -12.51 7.80
N GLU A 228 -27.02 -11.91 8.29
CA GLU A 228 -27.14 -10.48 8.55
C GLU A 228 -26.09 -10.00 9.57
N ASP A 229 -25.72 -10.85 10.51
CA ASP A 229 -24.65 -10.55 11.49
C ASP A 229 -23.30 -10.41 10.80
N ILE A 230 -23.04 -11.26 9.79
CA ILE A 230 -21.83 -11.18 8.96
C ILE A 230 -21.85 -9.91 8.10
N MET A 231 -23.00 -9.59 7.48
CA MET A 231 -23.17 -8.37 6.69
C MET A 231 -22.96 -7.11 7.53
N ALA A 232 -23.47 -7.10 8.76
CA ALA A 232 -23.26 -5.98 9.69
C ALA A 232 -21.78 -5.82 10.06
N MET A 233 -21.08 -6.91 10.29
CA MET A 233 -19.64 -6.91 10.58
C MET A 233 -18.82 -6.39 9.38
N GLU A 234 -19.11 -6.86 8.17
CA GLU A 234 -18.47 -6.39 6.94
C GLU A 234 -18.74 -4.90 6.70
N THR A 235 -19.99 -4.47 6.86
CA THR A 235 -20.38 -3.06 6.74
C THR A 235 -19.59 -2.18 7.73
N GLY A 236 -19.54 -2.59 8.99
CA GLY A 236 -18.80 -1.86 10.02
C GLY A 236 -17.29 -1.78 9.72
N PHE A 237 -16.70 -2.87 9.26
CA PHE A 237 -15.30 -2.88 8.80
C PHE A 237 -15.07 -1.89 7.66
N LEU A 238 -15.92 -1.90 6.63
CA LEU A 238 -15.77 -1.00 5.49
C LEU A 238 -15.93 0.47 5.91
N GLN A 239 -16.92 0.80 6.74
CA GLN A 239 -17.12 2.16 7.25
C GLN A 239 -15.93 2.64 8.07
N TYR A 240 -15.43 1.82 8.99
CA TYR A 240 -14.27 2.12 9.80
C TYR A 240 -13.02 2.34 8.94
N THR A 241 -12.77 1.44 7.98
CA THR A 241 -11.59 1.51 7.12
C THR A 241 -11.61 2.72 6.19
N MET A 242 -12.77 3.04 5.58
CA MET A 242 -12.87 4.24 4.73
C MET A 242 -12.64 5.52 5.53
N ALA A 243 -13.18 5.61 6.75
CA ALA A 243 -12.94 6.75 7.64
C ALA A 243 -11.46 6.86 8.05
N LEU A 244 -10.79 5.74 8.33
CA LEU A 244 -9.37 5.71 8.63
C LEU A 244 -8.53 6.19 7.43
N LEU A 245 -8.83 5.72 6.23
CA LEU A 245 -8.13 6.12 5.00
C LEU A 245 -8.31 7.62 4.72
N GLU A 246 -9.53 8.13 4.83
CA GLU A 246 -9.82 9.57 4.65
C GLU A 246 -9.03 10.43 5.63
N LYS A 247 -8.91 10.01 6.88
CA LYS A 247 -8.26 10.75 7.95
C LYS A 247 -6.72 10.67 7.88
N GLU A 248 -6.17 9.48 7.72
CA GLU A 248 -4.74 9.24 7.93
C GLU A 248 -3.95 8.98 6.65
N TYR A 249 -4.61 8.65 5.54
CA TYR A 249 -3.99 8.33 4.24
C TYR A 249 -4.43 9.26 3.11
N LYS A 250 -5.02 10.40 3.48
CA LYS A 250 -5.52 11.39 2.49
C LYS A 250 -4.46 11.81 1.49
N LYS A 251 -3.23 12.01 1.94
CA LYS A 251 -2.10 12.36 1.07
C LYS A 251 -1.88 11.35 -0.05
N GLU A 252 -1.93 10.07 0.26
CA GLU A 252 -1.76 8.97 -0.70
C GLU A 252 -2.97 8.84 -1.62
N LEU A 253 -4.18 9.04 -1.10
CA LEU A 253 -5.41 9.07 -1.91
C LEU A 253 -5.36 10.21 -2.93
N ASP A 254 -5.02 11.42 -2.50
CA ASP A 254 -4.89 12.60 -3.37
C ASP A 254 -3.79 12.38 -4.42
N MET A 255 -2.64 11.82 -4.02
CA MET A 255 -1.52 11.49 -4.90
C MET A 255 -1.90 10.49 -6.00
N LEU A 256 -2.75 9.52 -5.67
CA LEU A 256 -3.24 8.52 -6.62
C LEU A 256 -4.45 9.01 -7.43
N GLY A 257 -5.10 10.09 -7.01
CA GLY A 257 -6.35 10.59 -7.59
C GLY A 257 -7.52 9.64 -7.33
N VAL A 258 -7.54 9.01 -6.14
CA VAL A 258 -8.57 8.04 -5.75
C VAL A 258 -9.64 8.71 -4.91
N THR A 259 -10.89 8.53 -5.30
CA THR A 259 -12.05 8.85 -4.47
C THR A 259 -12.53 7.57 -3.80
N LEU A 260 -12.67 7.59 -2.49
CA LEU A 260 -13.19 6.46 -1.74
C LEU A 260 -14.68 6.23 -2.07
N PRO A 261 -15.14 4.97 -2.08
CA PRO A 261 -16.55 4.68 -2.25
C PRO A 261 -17.35 5.18 -1.05
N ASP A 262 -18.59 5.61 -1.30
CA ASP A 262 -19.55 5.89 -0.23
C ASP A 262 -20.06 4.56 0.38
N VAL A 263 -19.70 4.33 1.62
CA VAL A 263 -20.08 3.16 2.41
C VAL A 263 -21.07 3.50 3.53
N SER A 264 -21.66 4.69 3.51
CA SER A 264 -22.65 5.11 4.49
C SER A 264 -23.91 4.24 4.46
N LYS A 265 -24.25 3.74 3.28
CA LYS A 265 -25.37 2.82 3.05
C LYS A 265 -24.98 1.77 2.00
N ILE A 266 -24.71 0.56 2.44
CA ILE A 266 -24.44 -0.57 1.56
C ILE A 266 -25.76 -1.31 1.30
N PRO A 267 -26.26 -1.37 0.04
CA PRO A 267 -27.52 -2.04 -0.26
C PRO A 267 -27.40 -3.57 -0.16
N ALA A 268 -28.36 -4.21 0.48
CA ALA A 268 -28.51 -5.65 0.45
C ALA A 268 -29.41 -6.04 -0.73
N VAL A 269 -28.87 -6.81 -1.66
CA VAL A 269 -29.56 -7.24 -2.88
C VAL A 269 -29.48 -8.75 -2.99
N ARG A 270 -30.62 -9.41 -3.20
CA ARG A 270 -30.64 -10.85 -3.47
C ARG A 270 -29.85 -11.15 -4.75
N PHE A 271 -29.15 -12.28 -4.78
CA PHE A 271 -28.26 -12.66 -5.89
C PHE A 271 -29.00 -12.76 -7.25
N ASP A 272 -30.19 -13.38 -7.24
CA ASP A 272 -31.06 -13.46 -8.41
C ASP A 272 -31.41 -12.06 -8.96
N LYS A 273 -31.80 -11.15 -8.06
CA LYS A 273 -32.11 -9.76 -8.43
C LYS A 273 -30.90 -8.97 -8.90
N ALA A 274 -29.72 -9.20 -8.30
CA ALA A 274 -28.48 -8.59 -8.75
C ALA A 274 -28.13 -9.00 -10.20
N LYS A 275 -28.35 -10.27 -10.56
CA LYS A 275 -28.17 -10.76 -11.94
C LYS A 275 -29.12 -10.11 -12.93
N GLU A 276 -30.39 -9.92 -12.56
CA GLU A 276 -31.36 -9.21 -13.39
C GLU A 276 -30.92 -7.76 -13.62
N LEU A 277 -30.59 -7.03 -12.57
CA LEU A 277 -30.13 -5.64 -12.65
C LEU A 277 -28.88 -5.47 -13.52
N VAL A 278 -27.91 -6.38 -13.40
CA VAL A 278 -26.69 -6.37 -14.22
C VAL A 278 -27.03 -6.70 -15.67
N SER A 279 -27.90 -7.69 -15.92
CA SER A 279 -28.34 -8.05 -17.27
C SER A 279 -29.05 -6.90 -17.96
N GLU A 280 -29.94 -6.20 -17.28
CA GLU A 280 -30.65 -5.02 -17.78
C GLU A 280 -29.69 -3.85 -18.04
N LYS A 281 -28.85 -3.52 -17.04
CA LYS A 281 -27.95 -2.37 -17.12
C LYS A 281 -26.89 -2.48 -18.24
N TYR A 282 -26.39 -3.67 -18.48
CA TYR A 282 -25.30 -3.90 -19.43
C TYR A 282 -25.75 -4.64 -20.71
N ASN A 283 -27.07 -4.88 -20.87
CA ASN A 283 -27.66 -5.65 -21.96
C ASN A 283 -26.90 -6.99 -22.19
N ARG A 284 -26.62 -7.70 -21.11
CA ARG A 284 -25.80 -8.91 -21.10
C ARG A 284 -26.54 -10.06 -20.42
N ARG A 285 -26.77 -11.15 -21.14
CA ARG A 285 -27.35 -12.36 -20.56
C ARG A 285 -26.33 -13.11 -19.71
N ILE A 286 -26.57 -13.19 -18.40
CA ILE A 286 -25.78 -14.01 -17.48
C ILE A 286 -26.34 -15.44 -17.51
N ARG A 287 -25.54 -16.39 -18.02
CA ARG A 287 -25.99 -17.78 -18.21
C ARG A 287 -25.61 -18.69 -17.04
N ASN A 288 -24.50 -18.39 -16.38
CA ASN A 288 -24.06 -19.20 -15.25
C ASN A 288 -24.92 -18.91 -14.02
N PRO A 289 -25.50 -19.93 -13.37
CA PRO A 289 -26.30 -19.73 -12.16
C PRO A 289 -25.49 -19.23 -10.96
N TYR A 290 -24.16 -19.35 -11.02
CA TYR A 290 -23.26 -18.98 -9.92
C TYR A 290 -22.37 -17.75 -10.22
N ASP A 291 -22.48 -17.12 -11.38
CA ASP A 291 -21.73 -15.91 -11.77
C ASP A 291 -22.68 -14.73 -11.95
#